data_fb44db4ae4030dbc52681947085c29bd
#
_entry.id   fb44db4ae4030dbc52681947085c29bd
#
_cell.length_a   1.000
_cell.length_b   1.000
_cell.length_c   1.000
_cell.angle_alpha   90.00
_cell.angle_beta   90.00
_cell.angle_gamma   90.00
#
_symmetry.space_group_name_H-M   'P 1'
#
loop_
_entity.id
_entity.type
_entity.pdbx_description
1 polymer ?
#
loop_
_entity_poly.entity_id
_entity_poly.type
_entity_poly.pdbx_seq_one_letter_code
_entity_poly.pdbx_strand_id
1 'polypeptide(L)'
;MRWRTALPLAVLAAGTATVGYAAGVERTHWTLRRFDVPVLEPDAEPLRILQVSDLHMTPGQRSKQEWVRELAALDPDFVALTGDNLAHTDAVPAVVHALQPLLDRPGATVFGSNDYYGPRPKNPLKYFWDHEKVFGPDLPWQDLRDVLVDSGWEDLTNRRAVVKAGGRTIELAGVDDPHLSLDDYSAVAGPLDPDAELHLGLTHSPEPRVLDGFAGDGFDLVLAGHTHGGQLRVPFYGALVTNCGIERGKARGLHRWTRDTWLHVSAGLGTSPYAPVRFACPPEATLLTLLPRS
;
A
#
# COMPACT_ATOMS: atom_id res chain seq x y z
N MET A 1 29.93 -41.53 12.59
CA MET A 1 28.88 -41.12 13.55
C MET A 1 28.69 -39.58 13.64
N ARG A 2 29.59 -38.76 13.12
CA ARG A 2 29.53 -37.26 13.21
C ARG A 2 28.56 -36.57 12.22
N TRP A 3 28.14 -37.19 11.14
CA TRP A 3 27.29 -36.59 10.10
C TRP A 3 25.79 -36.50 10.48
N ARG A 4 25.32 -37.41 11.35
CA ARG A 4 23.92 -37.48 11.77
C ARG A 4 23.47 -36.31 12.66
N THR A 5 24.40 -35.65 13.35
CA THR A 5 24.12 -34.47 14.20
C THR A 5 24.48 -33.13 13.51
N ALA A 6 25.37 -33.13 12.53
CA ALA A 6 25.82 -31.94 11.83
C ALA A 6 24.72 -31.32 10.95
N LEU A 7 23.95 -32.16 10.23
CA LEU A 7 22.89 -31.66 9.35
C LEU A 7 21.74 -30.95 10.11
N PRO A 8 21.18 -31.52 11.20
CA PRO A 8 20.15 -30.80 11.99
C PRO A 8 20.66 -29.48 12.59
N LEU A 9 21.91 -29.44 13.06
CA LEU A 9 22.51 -28.22 13.60
C LEU A 9 22.71 -27.16 12.52
N ALA A 10 23.14 -27.55 11.32
CA ALA A 10 23.29 -26.63 10.20
C ALA A 10 21.94 -26.06 9.74
N VAL A 11 20.89 -26.88 9.68
CA VAL A 11 19.51 -26.44 9.34
C VAL A 11 18.99 -25.48 10.40
N LEU A 12 19.18 -25.77 11.69
CA LEU A 12 18.77 -24.89 12.78
C LEU A 12 19.51 -23.55 12.72
N ALA A 13 20.82 -23.56 12.50
CA ALA A 13 21.64 -22.35 12.38
C ALA A 13 21.20 -21.49 11.18
N ALA A 14 20.97 -22.12 10.03
CA ALA A 14 20.49 -21.43 8.83
C ALA A 14 19.09 -20.83 9.06
N GLY A 15 18.16 -21.56 9.67
CA GLY A 15 16.84 -21.09 10.03
C GLY A 15 16.88 -19.88 10.98
N THR A 16 17.71 -19.95 12.04
CA THR A 16 17.89 -18.86 12.99
C THR A 16 18.49 -17.62 12.31
N ALA A 17 19.50 -17.79 11.45
CA ALA A 17 20.10 -16.69 10.70
C ALA A 17 19.09 -16.05 9.73
N THR A 18 18.25 -16.84 9.06
CA THR A 18 17.19 -16.36 8.18
C THR A 18 16.17 -15.53 8.94
N VAL A 19 15.70 -16.00 10.09
CA VAL A 19 14.76 -15.24 10.94
C VAL A 19 15.41 -13.97 11.47
N GLY A 20 16.67 -14.03 11.92
CA GLY A 20 17.44 -12.87 12.35
C GLY A 20 17.58 -11.81 11.26
N TYR A 21 17.89 -12.22 10.03
CA TYR A 21 17.93 -11.34 8.86
C TYR A 21 16.56 -10.74 8.54
N ALA A 22 15.53 -11.56 8.49
CA ALA A 22 14.17 -11.14 8.17
C ALA A 22 13.61 -10.11 9.18
N ALA A 23 13.90 -10.30 10.48
CA ALA A 23 13.42 -9.43 11.55
C ALA A 23 14.32 -8.20 11.79
N GLY A 24 15.63 -8.34 11.64
CA GLY A 24 16.59 -7.29 12.01
C GLY A 24 17.10 -6.45 10.83
N VAL A 25 17.14 -7.01 9.64
CA VAL A 25 17.74 -6.36 8.46
C VAL A 25 16.69 -6.02 7.42
N GLU A 26 16.08 -7.03 6.79
CA GLU A 26 15.23 -6.80 5.63
C GLU A 26 14.00 -5.95 5.96
N ARG A 27 13.42 -6.14 7.14
CA ARG A 27 12.25 -5.38 7.62
C ARG A 27 12.48 -3.86 7.68
N THR A 28 13.72 -3.43 7.83
CA THR A 28 14.11 -2.01 7.93
C THR A 28 14.89 -1.52 6.71
N HIS A 29 15.01 -2.35 5.69
CA HIS A 29 15.66 -2.01 4.42
C HIS A 29 14.63 -1.39 3.46
N TRP A 30 14.17 -0.17 3.76
CA TRP A 30 13.20 0.52 2.91
C TRP A 30 13.78 0.81 1.54
N THR A 31 12.97 0.58 0.50
CA THR A 31 13.39 0.73 -0.89
C THR A 31 12.43 1.65 -1.64
N LEU A 32 12.96 2.40 -2.60
CA LEU A 32 12.17 3.13 -3.58
C LEU A 32 12.06 2.30 -4.85
N ARG A 33 10.83 1.92 -5.24
CA ARG A 33 10.55 1.32 -6.54
C ARG A 33 10.16 2.38 -7.55
N ARG A 34 10.45 2.12 -8.82
CA ARG A 34 10.08 2.98 -9.93
C ARG A 34 9.44 2.16 -11.03
N PHE A 35 8.31 2.64 -11.55
CA PHE A 35 7.63 2.03 -12.68
C PHE A 35 7.18 3.10 -13.65
N ASP A 36 7.31 2.80 -14.94
CA ASP A 36 6.74 3.58 -16.03
C ASP A 36 5.39 2.97 -16.40
N VAL A 37 4.36 3.82 -16.48
CA VAL A 37 2.97 3.39 -16.71
C VAL A 37 2.42 4.13 -17.93
N PRO A 38 2.29 3.48 -19.10
CA PRO A 38 1.78 4.12 -20.31
C PRO A 38 0.25 4.22 -20.29
N VAL A 39 -0.27 5.34 -19.76
CA VAL A 39 -1.70 5.60 -19.60
C VAL A 39 -2.16 6.97 -20.11
N LEU A 40 -1.24 7.90 -20.31
CA LEU A 40 -1.58 9.27 -20.72
C LEU A 40 -1.87 9.34 -22.23
N GLU A 41 -2.54 10.40 -22.64
CA GLU A 41 -2.74 10.72 -24.04
C GLU A 41 -1.40 10.92 -24.78
N PRO A 42 -1.36 10.69 -26.10
CA PRO A 42 -0.19 10.98 -26.91
C PRO A 42 0.31 12.42 -26.71
N ASP A 43 1.62 12.62 -26.71
CA ASP A 43 2.30 13.92 -26.52
C ASP A 43 2.10 14.58 -25.13
N ALA A 44 1.48 13.88 -24.18
CA ALA A 44 1.34 14.36 -22.81
C ALA A 44 2.67 14.36 -22.06
N GLU A 45 2.97 15.41 -21.31
CA GLU A 45 4.13 15.42 -20.40
C GLU A 45 4.00 14.35 -19.31
N PRO A 46 5.06 13.71 -18.86
CA PRO A 46 5.01 12.74 -17.78
C PRO A 46 4.39 13.30 -16.50
N LEU A 47 3.66 12.46 -15.76
CA LEU A 47 3.12 12.77 -14.43
C LEU A 47 3.71 11.81 -13.41
N ARG A 48 4.22 12.32 -12.28
CA ARG A 48 4.85 11.52 -11.22
C ARG A 48 3.91 11.35 -10.03
N ILE A 49 3.53 10.11 -9.75
CA ILE A 49 2.71 9.75 -8.58
C ILE A 49 3.59 9.02 -7.59
N LEU A 50 3.66 9.52 -6.35
CA LEU A 50 4.28 8.82 -5.24
C LEU A 50 3.22 8.04 -4.49
N GLN A 51 3.30 6.72 -4.51
CA GLN A 51 2.46 5.86 -3.67
C GLN A 51 3.19 5.49 -2.38
N VAL A 52 2.57 5.80 -1.26
CA VAL A 52 2.94 5.39 0.11
C VAL A 52 1.83 4.51 0.66
N SER A 53 2.17 3.39 1.28
CA SER A 53 1.20 2.41 1.76
C SER A 53 1.70 1.66 2.97
N ASP A 54 0.77 1.18 3.78
CA ASP A 54 1.03 0.23 4.87
C ASP A 54 2.19 0.70 5.76
N LEU A 55 2.13 1.93 6.25
CA LEU A 55 3.16 2.49 7.12
C LEU A 55 3.27 1.71 8.43
N HIS A 56 2.14 1.23 8.96
CA HIS A 56 2.07 0.60 10.28
C HIS A 56 2.95 1.35 11.30
N MET A 57 2.72 2.66 11.39
CA MET A 57 3.56 3.56 12.17
C MET A 57 3.33 3.34 13.67
N THR A 58 4.42 3.34 14.41
CA THR A 58 4.42 3.50 15.87
C THR A 58 5.26 4.72 16.25
N PRO A 59 5.03 5.36 17.41
CA PRO A 59 5.72 6.60 17.79
C PRO A 59 7.24 6.50 17.76
N GLY A 60 7.80 5.33 18.08
CA GLY A 60 9.25 5.12 18.21
C GLY A 60 10.01 4.86 16.89
N GLN A 61 9.34 4.76 15.75
CA GLN A 61 9.98 4.39 14.46
C GLN A 61 10.61 5.58 13.74
N ARG A 62 11.48 6.33 14.40
CA ARG A 62 12.08 7.56 13.90
C ARG A 62 12.80 7.41 12.56
N SER A 63 13.59 6.34 12.39
CA SER A 63 14.30 6.11 11.11
C SER A 63 13.35 5.92 9.93
N LYS A 64 12.19 5.29 10.14
CA LYS A 64 11.16 5.17 9.11
C LYS A 64 10.52 6.52 8.81
N GLN A 65 10.23 7.31 9.86
CA GLN A 65 9.68 8.65 9.69
C GLN A 65 10.60 9.51 8.82
N GLU A 66 11.90 9.55 9.15
CA GLU A 66 12.87 10.32 8.37
C GLU A 66 13.01 9.81 6.94
N TRP A 67 13.05 8.48 6.73
CA TRP A 67 13.10 7.92 5.39
C TRP A 67 11.88 8.31 4.53
N VAL A 68 10.68 8.33 5.11
CA VAL A 68 9.46 8.79 4.41
C VAL A 68 9.53 10.28 4.09
N ARG A 69 10.08 11.10 5.00
CA ARG A 69 10.28 12.54 4.77
C ARG A 69 11.19 12.81 3.56
N GLU A 70 12.25 12.00 3.41
CA GLU A 70 13.20 12.12 2.31
C GLU A 70 12.56 11.87 0.93
N LEU A 71 11.40 11.18 0.88
CA LEU A 71 10.67 10.95 -0.38
C LEU A 71 10.18 12.26 -1.02
N ALA A 72 10.04 13.34 -0.27
CA ALA A 72 9.68 14.66 -0.81
C ALA A 72 10.72 15.18 -1.82
N ALA A 73 11.98 14.77 -1.69
CA ALA A 73 13.04 15.11 -2.66
C ALA A 73 12.80 14.49 -4.06
N LEU A 74 11.88 13.55 -4.19
CA LEU A 74 11.44 13.02 -5.49
C LEU A 74 10.58 14.01 -6.27
N ASP A 75 10.09 15.06 -5.60
CA ASP A 75 9.26 16.11 -6.19
C ASP A 75 8.07 15.53 -6.98
N PRO A 76 7.19 14.72 -6.34
CA PRO A 76 6.05 14.12 -7.00
C PRO A 76 4.99 15.18 -7.32
N ASP A 77 4.26 14.97 -8.42
CA ASP A 77 3.15 15.82 -8.81
C ASP A 77 1.88 15.50 -8.00
N PHE A 78 1.77 14.24 -7.54
CA PHE A 78 0.65 13.74 -6.74
C PHE A 78 1.12 12.68 -5.74
N VAL A 79 0.47 12.63 -4.57
CA VAL A 79 0.74 11.63 -3.53
C VAL A 79 -0.50 10.78 -3.26
N ALA A 80 -0.37 9.46 -3.37
CA ALA A 80 -1.42 8.50 -3.04
C ALA A 80 -1.06 7.74 -1.76
N LEU A 81 -1.88 7.85 -0.73
CA LEU A 81 -1.74 7.12 0.54
C LEU A 81 -2.78 6.01 0.60
N THR A 82 -2.35 4.76 0.48
CA THR A 82 -3.25 3.63 0.28
C THR A 82 -3.51 2.79 1.53
N GLY A 83 -3.59 3.43 2.70
CA GLY A 83 -4.08 2.87 3.95
C GLY A 83 -3.07 2.10 4.79
N ASP A 84 -3.54 1.59 5.93
CA ASP A 84 -2.78 0.90 6.97
C ASP A 84 -1.61 1.73 7.52
N ASN A 85 -1.91 3.00 7.85
CA ASN A 85 -0.92 3.96 8.30
C ASN A 85 -0.56 3.80 9.77
N LEU A 86 -1.52 3.38 10.59
CA LEU A 86 -1.43 3.34 12.06
C LEU A 86 -1.12 1.92 12.56
N ALA A 87 -0.37 1.84 13.66
CA ALA A 87 -0.16 0.60 14.43
C ALA A 87 -0.11 0.84 15.95
N HIS A 88 -0.51 2.03 16.40
CA HIS A 88 -0.55 2.42 17.81
C HIS A 88 -1.52 3.59 18.00
N THR A 89 -2.15 3.69 19.18
CA THR A 89 -3.06 4.80 19.53
C THR A 89 -2.41 6.18 19.46
N ASP A 90 -1.11 6.28 19.69
CA ASP A 90 -0.36 7.54 19.68
C ASP A 90 0.47 7.71 18.38
N ALA A 91 0.07 7.03 17.27
CA ALA A 91 0.87 7.03 16.04
C ALA A 91 0.60 8.24 15.14
N VAL A 92 -0.54 8.91 15.26
CA VAL A 92 -0.93 10.01 14.37
C VAL A 92 0.15 11.10 14.27
N PRO A 93 0.74 11.62 15.36
CA PRO A 93 1.81 12.62 15.25
C PRO A 93 3.04 12.10 14.48
N ALA A 94 3.35 10.80 14.59
CA ALA A 94 4.48 10.19 13.89
C ALA A 94 4.22 10.04 12.38
N VAL A 95 2.98 9.70 11.99
CA VAL A 95 2.55 9.65 10.57
C VAL A 95 2.58 11.05 9.98
N VAL A 96 1.97 12.01 10.66
CA VAL A 96 1.95 13.43 10.24
C VAL A 96 3.36 13.98 10.10
N HIS A 97 4.24 13.74 11.08
CA HIS A 97 5.65 14.12 10.98
C HIS A 97 6.33 13.52 9.74
N ALA A 98 6.10 12.25 9.46
CA ALA A 98 6.69 11.57 8.31
C ALA A 98 6.19 12.14 6.97
N LEU A 99 4.90 12.45 6.86
CA LEU A 99 4.27 12.94 5.62
C LEU A 99 4.39 14.45 5.44
N GLN A 100 4.72 15.21 6.48
CA GLN A 100 4.68 16.68 6.50
C GLN A 100 5.33 17.37 5.27
N PRO A 101 6.49 16.94 4.74
CA PRO A 101 7.07 17.58 3.55
C PRO A 101 6.34 17.23 2.24
N LEU A 102 5.42 16.27 2.29
CA LEU A 102 4.58 15.85 1.15
C LEU A 102 3.20 16.50 1.17
N LEU A 103 2.75 17.03 2.31
CA LEU A 103 1.40 17.59 2.48
C LEU A 103 1.13 18.85 1.65
N ASP A 104 2.18 19.54 1.21
CA ASP A 104 2.05 20.68 0.28
C ASP A 104 1.77 20.26 -1.17
N ARG A 105 1.79 18.95 -1.47
CA ARG A 105 1.46 18.41 -2.80
C ARG A 105 0.01 17.97 -2.85
N PRO A 106 -0.65 18.04 -4.01
CA PRO A 106 -1.92 17.39 -4.20
C PRO A 106 -1.84 15.93 -3.81
N GLY A 107 -2.82 15.42 -3.07
CA GLY A 107 -2.82 14.05 -2.63
C GLY A 107 -4.20 13.51 -2.32
N ALA A 108 -4.28 12.20 -2.15
CA ALA A 108 -5.49 11.52 -1.72
C ALA A 108 -5.17 10.30 -0.85
N THR A 109 -6.14 9.93 -0.03
CA THR A 109 -6.03 8.80 0.88
C THR A 109 -7.26 7.91 0.82
N VAL A 110 -7.05 6.62 1.05
CA VAL A 110 -8.03 5.65 1.53
C VAL A 110 -7.48 5.00 2.80
N PHE A 111 -8.35 4.46 3.65
CA PHE A 111 -7.97 3.83 4.90
C PHE A 111 -8.02 2.31 4.79
N GLY A 112 -7.22 1.63 5.62
CA GLY A 112 -7.20 0.18 5.74
C GLY A 112 -7.56 -0.29 7.15
N SER A 113 -7.68 -1.59 7.34
CA SER A 113 -8.12 -2.21 8.59
C SER A 113 -7.26 -1.82 9.79
N ASN A 114 -5.97 -1.58 9.60
CA ASN A 114 -5.05 -1.15 10.65
C ASN A 114 -5.01 0.37 10.84
N ASP A 115 -5.84 1.13 10.15
CA ASP A 115 -6.16 2.50 10.54
C ASP A 115 -7.31 2.52 11.54
N TYR A 116 -8.32 1.65 11.35
CA TYR A 116 -9.47 1.52 12.25
C TYR A 116 -9.13 0.80 13.55
N TYR A 117 -8.36 -0.31 13.45
CA TYR A 117 -8.11 -1.21 14.58
C TYR A 117 -6.63 -1.49 14.80
N GLY A 118 -6.20 -1.32 16.04
CA GLY A 118 -4.83 -1.61 16.44
C GLY A 118 -4.46 -3.09 16.29
N PRO A 119 -3.17 -3.38 16.12
CA PRO A 119 -2.70 -4.74 15.98
C PRO A 119 -2.88 -5.55 17.27
N ARG A 120 -3.12 -6.86 17.14
CA ARG A 120 -3.20 -7.83 18.24
C ARG A 120 -2.23 -9.00 18.03
N PRO A 121 -1.74 -9.60 19.12
CA PRO A 121 -1.01 -10.86 19.02
C PRO A 121 -1.89 -11.93 18.37
N LYS A 122 -1.41 -12.49 17.26
CA LYS A 122 -2.06 -13.62 16.57
C LYS A 122 -1.05 -14.75 16.43
N ASN A 123 -1.52 -15.99 16.57
CA ASN A 123 -0.71 -17.15 16.21
C ASN A 123 -0.49 -17.13 14.69
N PRO A 124 0.76 -16.98 14.19
CA PRO A 124 1.02 -16.86 12.76
C PRO A 124 0.60 -18.11 11.96
N LEU A 125 0.51 -19.27 12.61
CA LEU A 125 0.05 -20.48 11.93
C LEU A 125 -1.45 -20.42 11.61
N LYS A 126 -2.24 -19.65 12.34
CA LYS A 126 -3.69 -19.50 12.08
C LYS A 126 -3.99 -18.87 10.71
N TYR A 127 -3.07 -18.11 10.13
CA TYR A 127 -3.24 -17.57 8.77
C TYR A 127 -3.49 -18.64 7.68
N PHE A 128 -3.18 -19.89 7.96
CA PHE A 128 -3.37 -20.98 6.99
C PHE A 128 -4.74 -21.67 7.06
N TRP A 129 -5.52 -21.47 8.15
CA TRP A 129 -6.79 -22.18 8.33
C TRP A 129 -7.88 -21.43 9.11
N ASP A 130 -7.56 -20.28 9.72
CA ASP A 130 -8.51 -19.52 10.54
C ASP A 130 -8.61 -18.10 9.97
N HIS A 131 -9.80 -17.76 9.49
CA HIS A 131 -10.13 -16.47 8.90
C HIS A 131 -10.95 -15.58 9.85
N GLU A 132 -11.06 -15.95 11.14
CA GLU A 132 -11.78 -15.14 12.12
C GLU A 132 -11.11 -13.76 12.29
N LYS A 133 -11.86 -12.70 12.01
CA LYS A 133 -11.41 -11.33 12.18
C LYS A 133 -11.51 -10.95 13.65
N VAL A 134 -10.39 -10.93 14.34
CA VAL A 134 -10.30 -10.45 15.73
C VAL A 134 -9.69 -9.05 15.71
N PHE A 135 -10.49 -8.05 16.10
CA PHE A 135 -10.09 -6.66 16.12
C PHE A 135 -9.31 -6.29 17.37
N GLY A 136 -8.38 -5.35 17.24
CA GLY A 136 -7.66 -4.69 18.32
C GLY A 136 -8.45 -3.51 18.89
N PRO A 137 -7.81 -2.66 19.70
CA PRO A 137 -8.42 -1.41 20.13
C PRO A 137 -8.65 -0.49 18.93
N ASP A 138 -9.67 0.36 19.02
CA ASP A 138 -9.91 1.42 18.05
C ASP A 138 -8.69 2.35 17.98
N LEU A 139 -8.35 2.80 16.77
CA LEU A 139 -7.29 3.76 16.53
C LEU A 139 -7.87 5.11 16.12
N PRO A 140 -7.16 6.23 16.36
CA PRO A 140 -7.65 7.57 16.08
C PRO A 140 -7.45 7.94 14.59
N TRP A 141 -8.04 7.14 13.69
CA TRP A 141 -7.91 7.35 12.24
C TRP A 141 -8.56 8.67 11.79
N GLN A 142 -9.63 9.09 12.49
CA GLN A 142 -10.29 10.37 12.20
C GLN A 142 -9.33 11.54 12.40
N ASP A 143 -8.50 11.50 13.46
CA ASP A 143 -7.51 12.56 13.69
C ASP A 143 -6.49 12.62 12.55
N LEU A 144 -6.08 11.46 12.03
CA LEU A 144 -5.21 11.41 10.85
C LEU A 144 -5.92 11.94 9.60
N ARG A 145 -7.17 11.51 9.35
CA ARG A 145 -7.99 11.99 8.24
C ARG A 145 -8.12 13.50 8.27
N ASP A 146 -8.45 14.07 9.41
CA ASP A 146 -8.70 15.50 9.56
C ASP A 146 -7.44 16.30 9.23
N VAL A 147 -6.25 15.87 9.68
CA VAL A 147 -4.97 16.51 9.32
C VAL A 147 -4.70 16.44 7.81
N LEU A 148 -4.97 15.30 7.16
CA LEU A 148 -4.76 15.13 5.72
C LEU A 148 -5.71 16.04 4.93
N VAL A 149 -6.99 16.07 5.30
CA VAL A 149 -8.01 16.90 4.65
C VAL A 149 -7.74 18.40 4.88
N ASP A 150 -7.36 18.79 6.10
CA ASP A 150 -6.99 20.18 6.41
C ASP A 150 -5.74 20.63 5.62
N SER A 151 -4.90 19.69 5.19
CA SER A 151 -3.75 19.95 4.31
C SER A 151 -4.13 19.99 2.81
N GLY A 152 -5.39 19.77 2.48
CA GLY A 152 -5.90 19.81 1.10
C GLY A 152 -5.86 18.47 0.37
N TRP A 153 -5.65 17.35 1.07
CA TRP A 153 -5.76 16.02 0.49
C TRP A 153 -7.23 15.55 0.44
N GLU A 154 -7.55 14.75 -0.57
CA GLU A 154 -8.87 14.15 -0.68
C GLU A 154 -8.99 12.85 0.14
N ASP A 155 -9.99 12.79 1.01
CA ASP A 155 -10.45 11.52 1.60
C ASP A 155 -11.39 10.83 0.60
N LEU A 156 -10.94 9.71 0.07
CA LEU A 156 -11.67 8.93 -0.93
C LEU A 156 -12.43 7.74 -0.35
N THR A 157 -12.73 7.76 0.93
CA THR A 157 -13.53 6.71 1.58
C THR A 157 -14.95 6.65 0.98
N ASN A 158 -15.19 5.71 0.05
CA ASN A 158 -16.40 5.58 -0.76
C ASN A 158 -16.80 6.88 -1.46
N ARG A 159 -15.83 7.60 -2.06
CA ARG A 159 -16.03 8.92 -2.67
C ARG A 159 -15.27 9.10 -3.97
N ARG A 160 -15.79 10.00 -4.81
CA ARG A 160 -15.08 10.59 -5.95
C ARG A 160 -14.63 12.01 -5.63
N ALA A 161 -13.55 12.43 -6.28
CA ALA A 161 -13.06 13.80 -6.25
C ALA A 161 -12.41 14.14 -7.60
N VAL A 162 -12.22 15.42 -7.85
CA VAL A 162 -11.44 15.91 -8.99
C VAL A 162 -10.36 16.83 -8.45
N VAL A 163 -9.11 16.56 -8.82
CA VAL A 163 -7.96 17.36 -8.38
C VAL A 163 -7.14 17.84 -9.57
N LYS A 164 -6.31 18.84 -9.33
CA LYS A 164 -5.30 19.28 -10.30
C LYS A 164 -3.91 18.93 -9.81
N ALA A 165 -3.16 18.18 -10.60
CA ALA A 165 -1.78 17.81 -10.32
C ALA A 165 -0.95 17.76 -11.60
N GLY A 166 0.29 18.23 -11.56
CA GLY A 166 1.17 18.29 -12.74
C GLY A 166 0.56 19.03 -13.94
N GLY A 167 -0.30 20.03 -13.67
CA GLY A 167 -1.00 20.79 -14.71
C GLY A 167 -2.23 20.08 -15.32
N ARG A 168 -2.64 18.91 -14.82
CA ARG A 168 -3.74 18.07 -15.35
C ARG A 168 -4.92 18.01 -14.40
N THR A 169 -6.07 17.74 -14.98
CA THR A 169 -7.29 17.37 -14.24
C THR A 169 -7.32 15.86 -14.07
N ILE A 170 -7.37 15.39 -12.83
CA ILE A 170 -7.41 13.97 -12.48
C ILE A 170 -8.72 13.68 -11.76
N GLU A 171 -9.51 12.79 -12.31
CA GLU A 171 -10.64 12.21 -11.58
C GLU A 171 -10.16 11.09 -10.69
N LEU A 172 -10.52 11.16 -9.42
CA LEU A 172 -10.20 10.21 -8.39
C LEU A 172 -11.46 9.48 -7.94
N ALA A 173 -11.35 8.19 -7.68
CA ALA A 173 -12.35 7.47 -6.92
C ALA A 173 -11.66 6.49 -5.96
N GLY A 174 -12.21 6.37 -4.76
CA GLY A 174 -11.72 5.41 -3.78
C GLY A 174 -12.85 4.73 -3.05
N VAL A 175 -12.56 3.55 -2.56
CA VAL A 175 -13.47 2.80 -1.69
C VAL A 175 -12.87 2.65 -0.31
N ASP A 176 -13.73 2.51 0.70
CA ASP A 176 -13.36 2.11 2.06
C ASP A 176 -12.77 0.68 2.05
N ASP A 177 -12.30 0.19 3.18
CA ASP A 177 -11.53 -1.06 3.25
C ASP A 177 -12.33 -2.31 2.83
N PRO A 178 -12.00 -2.92 1.68
CA PRO A 178 -12.65 -4.15 1.24
C PRO A 178 -12.37 -5.34 2.18
N HIS A 179 -11.23 -5.32 2.88
CA HIS A 179 -10.90 -6.37 3.83
C HIS A 179 -11.87 -6.39 5.02
N LEU A 180 -12.36 -5.25 5.46
CA LEU A 180 -13.40 -5.12 6.49
C LEU A 180 -14.81 -5.21 5.93
N SER A 181 -14.97 -5.25 4.60
CA SER A 181 -16.27 -5.17 3.91
C SER A 181 -17.00 -3.85 4.18
N LEU A 182 -16.23 -2.76 4.27
CA LEU A 182 -16.73 -1.39 4.41
C LEU A 182 -16.84 -0.67 3.07
N ASP A 183 -16.27 -1.26 2.02
CA ASP A 183 -16.29 -0.72 0.67
C ASP A 183 -17.71 -0.71 0.10
N ASP A 184 -18.11 0.43 -0.40
CA ASP A 184 -19.34 0.61 -1.18
C ASP A 184 -18.97 1.10 -2.58
N TYR A 185 -18.73 0.15 -3.50
CA TYR A 185 -18.42 0.50 -4.87
C TYR A 185 -19.59 1.24 -5.55
N SER A 186 -20.84 1.01 -5.14
CA SER A 186 -22.00 1.68 -5.73
C SER A 186 -22.01 3.20 -5.51
N ALA A 187 -21.36 3.68 -4.45
CA ALA A 187 -21.21 5.08 -4.16
C ALA A 187 -20.25 5.80 -5.14
N VAL A 188 -19.37 5.03 -5.81
CA VAL A 188 -18.37 5.58 -6.73
C VAL A 188 -18.51 5.06 -8.16
N ALA A 189 -19.43 4.12 -8.40
CA ALA A 189 -19.71 3.59 -9.72
C ALA A 189 -20.35 4.63 -10.65
N GLY A 190 -20.11 4.52 -11.94
CA GLY A 190 -20.79 5.33 -12.97
C GLY A 190 -19.82 5.94 -13.99
N PRO A 191 -20.36 6.76 -14.91
CA PRO A 191 -19.57 7.33 -15.99
C PRO A 191 -18.45 8.20 -15.45
N LEU A 192 -17.30 8.12 -16.12
CA LEU A 192 -16.15 8.96 -15.81
C LEU A 192 -16.33 10.38 -16.36
N ASP A 193 -15.65 11.34 -15.74
CA ASP A 193 -15.63 12.73 -16.21
C ASP A 193 -14.85 12.79 -17.55
N PRO A 194 -15.49 13.14 -18.66
CA PRO A 194 -14.82 13.21 -19.97
C PRO A 194 -13.80 14.35 -20.06
N ASP A 195 -13.83 15.31 -19.14
CA ASP A 195 -12.89 16.43 -19.09
C ASP A 195 -11.65 16.10 -18.23
N ALA A 196 -11.62 14.97 -17.55
CA ALA A 196 -10.46 14.49 -16.83
C ALA A 196 -9.45 13.81 -17.77
N GLU A 197 -8.18 14.15 -17.59
CA GLU A 197 -7.07 13.61 -18.41
C GLU A 197 -6.53 12.27 -17.87
N LEU A 198 -6.92 11.92 -16.65
CA LEU A 198 -6.54 10.67 -15.99
C LEU A 198 -7.64 10.26 -15.01
N HIS A 199 -7.92 8.94 -14.96
CA HIS A 199 -8.87 8.34 -14.03
C HIS A 199 -8.12 7.39 -13.11
N LEU A 200 -8.00 7.75 -11.84
CA LEU A 200 -7.19 7.06 -10.85
C LEU A 200 -8.06 6.46 -9.74
N GLY A 201 -8.07 5.14 -9.61
CA GLY A 201 -8.74 4.42 -8.54
C GLY A 201 -7.81 4.15 -7.34
N LEU A 202 -8.32 4.33 -6.12
CA LEU A 202 -7.62 3.97 -4.89
C LEU A 202 -8.43 2.96 -4.09
N THR A 203 -7.75 1.93 -3.60
CA THR A 203 -8.32 0.96 -2.64
C THR A 203 -7.22 0.48 -1.71
N HIS A 204 -7.55 0.19 -0.44
CA HIS A 204 -6.53 -0.41 0.43
C HIS A 204 -6.29 -1.86 0.01
N SER A 205 -7.29 -2.72 0.06
CA SER A 205 -7.17 -4.13 -0.31
C SER A 205 -7.52 -4.36 -1.78
N PRO A 206 -6.65 -5.02 -2.58
CA PRO A 206 -6.88 -5.29 -4.00
C PRO A 206 -7.83 -6.48 -4.21
N GLU A 207 -9.07 -6.39 -3.72
CA GLU A 207 -10.08 -7.41 -3.94
C GLU A 207 -10.54 -7.41 -5.41
N PRO A 208 -10.57 -8.56 -6.11
CA PRO A 208 -10.93 -8.64 -7.52
C PRO A 208 -12.24 -7.93 -7.86
N ARG A 209 -13.27 -8.06 -7.02
CA ARG A 209 -14.58 -7.42 -7.25
C ARG A 209 -14.52 -5.89 -7.31
N VAL A 210 -13.63 -5.28 -6.52
CA VAL A 210 -13.41 -3.83 -6.51
C VAL A 210 -12.59 -3.42 -7.74
N LEU A 211 -11.54 -4.18 -8.04
CA LEU A 211 -10.70 -3.95 -9.22
C LEU A 211 -11.49 -4.11 -10.53
N ASP A 212 -12.38 -5.11 -10.59
CA ASP A 212 -13.29 -5.33 -11.73
C ASP A 212 -14.29 -4.18 -11.89
N GLY A 213 -14.75 -3.61 -10.77
CA GLY A 213 -15.58 -2.41 -10.77
C GLY A 213 -14.85 -1.23 -11.43
N PHE A 214 -13.68 -0.83 -10.90
CA PHE A 214 -12.88 0.24 -11.48
C PHE A 214 -12.55 0.01 -12.96
N ALA A 215 -12.18 -1.23 -13.32
CA ALA A 215 -11.90 -1.57 -14.71
C ALA A 215 -13.14 -1.53 -15.61
N GLY A 216 -14.30 -1.92 -15.05
CA GLY A 216 -15.60 -1.87 -15.76
C GLY A 216 -16.06 -0.44 -16.04
N ASP A 217 -15.79 0.49 -15.13
CA ASP A 217 -16.08 1.91 -15.32
C ASP A 217 -15.04 2.63 -16.21
N GLY A 218 -13.88 2.01 -16.49
CA GLY A 218 -12.87 2.53 -17.41
C GLY A 218 -11.70 3.28 -16.75
N PHE A 219 -11.44 3.07 -15.45
CA PHE A 219 -10.28 3.68 -14.78
C PHE A 219 -8.96 3.23 -15.42
N ASP A 220 -8.04 4.17 -15.60
CA ASP A 220 -6.74 3.95 -16.25
C ASP A 220 -5.76 3.20 -15.35
N LEU A 221 -5.75 3.54 -14.06
CA LEU A 221 -4.83 3.00 -13.07
C LEU A 221 -5.52 2.85 -11.73
N VAL A 222 -5.32 1.70 -11.07
CA VAL A 222 -5.74 1.47 -9.68
C VAL A 222 -4.51 1.26 -8.80
N LEU A 223 -4.47 1.94 -7.65
CA LEU A 223 -3.42 1.83 -6.65
C LEU A 223 -3.94 1.10 -5.41
N ALA A 224 -3.19 0.09 -4.95
CA ALA A 224 -3.56 -0.71 -3.80
C ALA A 224 -2.36 -1.04 -2.89
N GLY A 225 -2.64 -1.42 -1.64
CA GLY A 225 -1.69 -1.87 -0.63
C GLY A 225 -2.04 -3.25 -0.06
N HIS A 226 -2.11 -3.34 1.29
CA HIS A 226 -2.66 -4.46 2.07
C HIS A 226 -1.84 -5.77 2.04
N THR A 227 -1.41 -6.22 0.89
CA THR A 227 -0.80 -7.54 0.72
C THR A 227 0.59 -7.68 1.35
N HIS A 228 1.23 -6.54 1.66
CA HIS A 228 2.65 -6.47 2.02
C HIS A 228 3.58 -7.22 1.04
N GLY A 229 3.14 -7.38 -0.23
CA GLY A 229 3.82 -8.19 -1.22
C GLY A 229 3.88 -9.69 -0.85
N GLY A 230 3.06 -10.13 0.10
CA GLY A 230 3.09 -11.43 0.75
C GLY A 230 4.06 -11.51 1.93
N GLN A 231 4.70 -10.39 2.32
CA GLN A 231 5.60 -10.22 3.47
C GLN A 231 6.74 -11.27 3.60
N LEU A 232 6.41 -12.56 3.53
CA LEU A 232 7.33 -13.69 3.43
C LEU A 232 7.19 -14.33 2.04
N ARG A 233 8.24 -14.26 1.25
CA ARG A 233 8.26 -14.83 -0.11
C ARG A 233 9.27 -15.96 -0.21
N VAL A 234 8.91 -17.00 -0.92
CA VAL A 234 9.85 -18.05 -1.29
C VAL A 234 10.43 -17.69 -2.66
N PRO A 235 11.77 -17.67 -2.80
CA PRO A 235 12.41 -17.44 -4.09
C PRO A 235 11.82 -18.36 -5.17
N PHE A 236 11.54 -17.81 -6.35
CA PHE A 236 10.91 -18.47 -7.50
C PHE A 236 9.43 -18.89 -7.33
N TYR A 237 8.91 -19.00 -6.12
CA TYR A 237 7.51 -19.34 -5.84
C TYR A 237 6.64 -18.09 -5.60
N GLY A 238 7.21 -17.05 -5.01
CA GLY A 238 6.51 -15.81 -4.72
C GLY A 238 5.86 -15.76 -3.33
N ALA A 239 4.78 -14.99 -3.20
CA ALA A 239 4.06 -14.82 -1.94
C ALA A 239 3.47 -16.15 -1.43
N LEU A 240 3.57 -16.41 -0.13
CA LEU A 240 2.91 -17.55 0.50
C LEU A 240 1.43 -17.26 0.76
N VAL A 241 1.12 -16.03 1.18
CA VAL A 241 -0.24 -15.56 1.50
C VAL A 241 -0.39 -14.14 0.95
N THR A 242 -1.56 -13.79 0.45
CA THR A 242 -1.91 -12.43 0.00
C THR A 242 -2.89 -11.74 0.94
N ASN A 243 -3.55 -12.50 1.80
CA ASN A 243 -4.56 -12.07 2.76
C ASN A 243 -5.80 -11.40 2.11
N CYS A 244 -5.98 -11.57 0.81
CA CYS A 244 -7.10 -11.11 0.01
C CYS A 244 -7.28 -12.01 -1.23
N GLY A 245 -8.30 -11.74 -2.05
CA GLY A 245 -8.65 -12.54 -3.22
C GLY A 245 -7.71 -12.46 -4.41
N ILE A 246 -6.67 -11.61 -4.37
CA ILE A 246 -5.78 -11.41 -5.51
C ILE A 246 -4.84 -12.60 -5.75
N GLU A 247 -4.50 -12.85 -7.01
CA GLU A 247 -3.51 -13.86 -7.39
C GLU A 247 -2.13 -13.55 -6.77
N ARG A 248 -1.43 -14.58 -6.27
CA ARG A 248 -0.11 -14.44 -5.63
C ARG A 248 0.92 -13.73 -6.50
N GLY A 249 0.84 -13.91 -7.82
CA GLY A 249 1.73 -13.25 -8.78
C GLY A 249 1.56 -11.74 -8.80
N LYS A 250 0.36 -11.25 -8.48
CA LYS A 250 -0.01 -9.84 -8.47
C LYS A 250 0.06 -9.20 -7.07
N ALA A 251 0.57 -9.91 -6.06
CA ALA A 251 0.65 -9.41 -4.70
C ALA A 251 1.55 -8.17 -4.51
N ARG A 252 2.33 -7.78 -5.50
CA ARG A 252 3.11 -6.53 -5.55
C ARG A 252 3.53 -6.17 -6.97
N GLY A 253 3.78 -4.88 -7.17
CA GLY A 253 4.31 -4.34 -8.42
C GLY A 253 3.22 -3.94 -9.40
N LEU A 254 3.65 -3.61 -10.61
CA LEU A 254 2.79 -3.10 -11.67
C LEU A 254 2.29 -4.26 -12.57
N HIS A 255 0.99 -4.30 -12.81
CA HIS A 255 0.32 -5.35 -13.59
C HIS A 255 -0.73 -4.73 -14.53
N ARG A 256 -0.99 -5.41 -15.64
CA ARG A 256 -2.24 -5.19 -16.38
C ARG A 256 -3.35 -5.95 -15.65
N TRP A 257 -4.39 -5.23 -15.18
CA TRP A 257 -5.58 -5.84 -14.64
C TRP A 257 -6.53 -6.27 -15.78
N THR A 258 -6.81 -5.33 -16.67
CA THR A 258 -7.46 -5.59 -17.96
C THR A 258 -6.58 -5.07 -19.10
N ARG A 259 -7.09 -5.09 -20.34
CA ARG A 259 -6.38 -4.50 -21.47
C ARG A 259 -6.10 -3.01 -21.27
N ASP A 260 -7.06 -2.30 -20.68
CA ASP A 260 -7.05 -0.83 -20.60
C ASP A 260 -6.73 -0.31 -19.20
N THR A 261 -6.87 -1.12 -18.15
CA THR A 261 -6.63 -0.75 -16.75
C THR A 261 -5.33 -1.34 -16.22
N TRP A 262 -4.48 -0.49 -15.66
CA TRP A 262 -3.32 -0.89 -14.88
C TRP A 262 -3.64 -1.03 -13.39
N LEU A 263 -2.95 -1.91 -12.72
CA LEU A 263 -2.97 -2.10 -11.26
C LEU A 263 -1.55 -2.01 -10.73
N HIS A 264 -1.32 -1.17 -9.72
CA HIS A 264 -0.12 -1.23 -8.92
C HIS A 264 -0.46 -1.63 -7.49
N VAL A 265 0.18 -2.70 -7.01
CA VAL A 265 0.05 -3.17 -5.62
C VAL A 265 1.37 -2.90 -4.90
N SER A 266 1.33 -2.06 -3.88
CA SER A 266 2.50 -1.75 -3.04
C SER A 266 2.78 -2.89 -2.06
N ALA A 267 4.06 -3.20 -1.84
CA ALA A 267 4.44 -4.08 -0.74
C ALA A 267 4.49 -3.36 0.62
N GLY A 268 4.24 -2.06 0.64
CA GLY A 268 4.14 -1.24 1.85
C GLY A 268 5.43 -1.09 2.65
N LEU A 269 5.43 -0.15 3.58
CA LEU A 269 6.62 0.27 4.34
C LEU A 269 6.72 -0.36 5.73
N GLY A 270 5.64 -0.93 6.24
CA GLY A 270 5.55 -1.46 7.59
C GLY A 270 5.35 -2.96 7.67
N THR A 271 5.16 -3.39 8.89
CA THR A 271 4.72 -4.73 9.28
C THR A 271 3.89 -4.59 10.54
N SER A 272 3.00 -5.54 10.79
CA SER A 272 2.40 -5.61 12.13
C SER A 272 3.50 -5.72 13.20
N PRO A 273 3.38 -5.03 14.34
CA PRO A 273 4.31 -5.19 15.47
C PRO A 273 4.43 -6.63 15.99
N TYR A 274 3.40 -7.44 15.79
CA TYR A 274 3.36 -8.84 16.22
C TYR A 274 3.84 -9.84 15.15
N ALA A 275 4.09 -9.37 13.91
CA ALA A 275 4.69 -10.14 12.84
C ALA A 275 5.83 -9.32 12.18
N PRO A 276 6.87 -8.92 12.96
CA PRO A 276 7.88 -7.94 12.53
C PRO A 276 8.97 -8.59 11.69
N VAL A 277 8.60 -9.27 10.61
CA VAL A 277 9.51 -9.99 9.73
C VAL A 277 9.20 -9.71 8.26
N ARG A 278 10.24 -9.61 7.42
CA ARG A 278 10.13 -9.60 5.95
C ARG A 278 11.22 -10.48 5.36
N PHE A 279 10.89 -11.29 4.37
CA PHE A 279 11.86 -12.13 3.69
C PHE A 279 11.63 -12.19 2.18
N ALA A 280 12.66 -11.88 1.40
CA ALA A 280 12.62 -11.70 -0.05
C ALA A 280 11.53 -10.70 -0.51
N CYS A 281 11.20 -9.76 0.39
CA CYS A 281 10.17 -8.76 0.21
C CYS A 281 10.48 -7.49 1.02
N PRO A 282 11.55 -6.75 0.68
CA PRO A 282 11.90 -5.52 1.37
C PRO A 282 10.71 -4.54 1.33
N PRO A 283 10.55 -3.72 2.39
CA PRO A 283 9.52 -2.69 2.40
C PRO A 283 9.80 -1.63 1.33
N GLU A 284 8.72 -1.05 0.76
CA GLU A 284 8.85 -0.13 -0.35
C GLU A 284 7.85 1.01 -0.35
N ALA A 285 8.27 2.17 -0.86
CA ALA A 285 7.42 3.16 -1.49
C ALA A 285 7.63 3.11 -3.00
N THR A 286 6.66 3.62 -3.77
CA THR A 286 6.73 3.53 -5.23
C THR A 286 6.55 4.89 -5.88
N LEU A 287 7.46 5.25 -6.77
CA LEU A 287 7.28 6.35 -7.71
C LEU A 287 6.83 5.79 -9.06
N LEU A 288 5.61 6.13 -9.46
CA LEU A 288 5.04 5.80 -10.75
C LEU A 288 5.21 7.00 -11.66
N THR A 289 5.87 6.81 -12.81
CA THR A 289 5.94 7.81 -13.87
C THR A 289 4.90 7.45 -14.92
N LEU A 290 3.82 8.21 -14.98
CA LEU A 290 2.81 8.02 -16.00
C LEU A 290 3.32 8.62 -17.30
N LEU A 291 3.26 7.85 -18.37
CA LEU A 291 3.78 8.20 -19.69
C LEU A 291 2.68 8.14 -20.74
N PRO A 292 2.87 8.80 -21.91
CA PRO A 292 2.00 8.63 -23.05
C PRO A 292 1.86 7.16 -23.46
N ARG A 293 0.65 6.80 -23.90
CA ARG A 293 0.40 5.50 -24.55
C ARG A 293 1.17 5.45 -25.88
N SER A 294 1.86 4.34 -26.12
CA SER A 294 2.61 4.07 -27.37
C SER A 294 1.69 3.54 -28.46
#